data_8b08e2e3d9752f7b95c91b663e64b7f3
#
_entry.id   8b08e2e3d9752f7b95c91b663e64b7f3
#
_cell.length_a   1.000
_cell.length_b   1.000
_cell.length_c   1.000
_cell.angle_alpha   90.00
_cell.angle_beta   90.00
_cell.angle_gamma   90.00
#
_symmetry.space_group_name_H-M   'P 1'
#
loop_
_entity.id
_entity.type
_entity.pdbx_description
1 polymer ?
#
loop_
_entity_poly.entity_id
_entity_poly.type
_entity_poly.pdbx_seq_one_letter_code
_entity_poly.pdbx_strand_id
1 'polypeptide(L)'
;MPRKQNENLIPGYHKLTVEEASRGGKAPRRNKSRAQLAALVSSNPAMAKSKKSLEALGIEDEDMTGDAVIVAGVYARAVKGDIQAVDRWEQWTGSISQNQDGDVIAACAISEQNFYKNIGRSFYSVAGSIYGHEYTHFDLSGGRGSLKSSFGSLIVTRLLMMSQNHDIHALVLRKVSNTLRDSVYAQYLWAIGQLGVAEYWESKVQPMELIFKPTGQKIMFRGADDPMKIKSIKVPFGYIGITHFEEKDQFAGRAEIRTILQSTMRGGSCFWNFETYNPPLSRDNWANKDSLEERSDRLCHKSTYLDVDSEWLGDQFISEAEHLKATDERAYRHEYLGEAVGTGGNVFENLELRDITDDEVKSFDRIYQGVDWGYFPDPFAFIRLHYDRARETIYLLDEMYLQKKSNDATAQMITDKGYRDTYITCDSAEPKSVADFRSAGLPAQAAVKGPGSVDYGMKWLARRKIVIDRRRTPNAYKEFVGYEYERNKDGDIISGYPDRDNHLIDATRYALERVYRRYGSKA
;
A
#
# COMPACT_ATOMS: atom_id res chain seq x y z
N MET A 1 -48.45 0.86 6.48
CA MET A 1 -48.88 2.15 5.91
C MET A 1 -48.09 2.40 4.65
N PRO A 2 -48.70 2.57 3.48
CA PRO A 2 -47.96 2.86 2.25
C PRO A 2 -47.38 4.27 2.31
N ARG A 3 -46.12 4.42 1.94
CA ARG A 3 -45.43 5.72 1.81
C ARG A 3 -46.18 6.57 0.79
N LYS A 4 -46.66 7.76 1.20
CA LYS A 4 -47.18 8.77 0.28
C LYS A 4 -46.14 9.05 -0.78
N GLN A 5 -46.49 8.81 -2.04
CA GLN A 5 -45.65 9.21 -3.18
C GLN A 5 -45.56 10.74 -3.20
N ASN A 6 -44.33 11.25 -3.33
CA ASN A 6 -44.07 12.68 -3.44
C ASN A 6 -44.69 13.20 -4.76
N GLU A 7 -45.76 13.91 -4.68
CA GLU A 7 -46.47 14.51 -5.82
C GLU A 7 -45.76 15.74 -6.42
N ASN A 8 -44.61 16.14 -5.88
CA ASN A 8 -43.88 17.35 -6.28
C ASN A 8 -42.69 17.07 -7.22
N LEU A 9 -42.89 16.23 -8.21
CA LEU A 9 -41.96 16.13 -9.33
C LEU A 9 -42.41 17.15 -10.39
N ILE A 10 -41.56 18.12 -10.67
CA ILE A 10 -41.53 19.15 -11.72
C ILE A 10 -42.84 19.34 -12.49
N PRO A 11 -43.45 20.52 -12.49
CA PRO A 11 -44.70 20.79 -13.23
C PRO A 11 -44.54 20.44 -14.71
N GLY A 12 -45.40 19.52 -15.19
CA GLY A 12 -45.39 19.08 -16.58
C GLY A 12 -44.84 17.68 -16.81
N TYR A 13 -44.45 16.95 -15.75
CA TYR A 13 -43.94 15.61 -15.88
C TYR A 13 -45.05 14.54 -15.93
N HIS A 14 -44.93 13.69 -16.93
CA HIS A 14 -45.68 12.44 -17.00
C HIS A 14 -45.11 11.44 -15.99
N LYS A 15 -45.94 10.88 -15.11
CA LYS A 15 -45.53 9.75 -14.25
C LYS A 15 -45.32 8.52 -15.14
N LEU A 16 -44.09 7.98 -15.16
CA LEU A 16 -43.84 6.70 -15.80
C LEU A 16 -44.75 5.62 -15.16
N THR A 17 -45.48 4.90 -15.96
CA THR A 17 -46.22 3.73 -15.51
C THR A 17 -45.26 2.59 -15.14
N VAL A 18 -45.75 1.60 -14.38
CA VAL A 18 -44.99 0.41 -14.01
C VAL A 18 -44.48 -0.33 -15.27
N GLU A 19 -45.25 -0.26 -16.37
CA GLU A 19 -44.85 -0.82 -17.68
C GLU A 19 -43.74 -0.04 -18.34
N GLU A 20 -43.76 1.29 -18.29
CA GLU A 20 -42.71 2.16 -18.83
C GLU A 20 -41.39 2.00 -18.05
N ALA A 21 -41.49 1.89 -16.72
CA ALA A 21 -40.31 1.58 -15.87
C ALA A 21 -39.77 0.17 -16.13
N SER A 22 -40.64 -0.80 -16.41
CA SER A 22 -40.26 -2.18 -16.74
C SER A 22 -39.60 -2.27 -18.14
N ARG A 23 -40.02 -1.44 -19.10
CA ARG A 23 -39.42 -1.33 -20.42
C ARG A 23 -38.02 -0.72 -20.35
N GLY A 24 -37.79 0.29 -19.52
CA GLY A 24 -36.47 0.89 -19.29
C GLY A 24 -35.41 -0.10 -18.77
N GLY A 25 -35.84 -1.15 -18.05
CA GLY A 25 -34.96 -2.23 -17.59
C GLY A 25 -34.69 -3.36 -18.60
N LYS A 26 -35.45 -3.40 -19.72
CA LYS A 26 -35.37 -4.46 -20.74
C LYS A 26 -34.91 -3.97 -22.12
N ALA A 27 -34.74 -2.66 -22.32
CA ALA A 27 -34.29 -2.10 -23.58
C ALA A 27 -32.81 -2.43 -23.84
N PRO A 28 -32.40 -2.75 -25.07
CA PRO A 28 -30.99 -2.83 -25.45
C PRO A 28 -30.33 -1.47 -25.18
N ARG A 29 -29.03 -1.49 -24.90
CA ARG A 29 -28.22 -0.33 -24.52
C ARG A 29 -28.60 0.93 -25.30
N ARG A 30 -28.78 2.04 -24.58
CA ARG A 30 -29.22 3.34 -25.07
C ARG A 30 -28.55 3.76 -26.37
N ASN A 31 -29.35 4.23 -27.31
CA ASN A 31 -28.84 4.77 -28.57
C ASN A 31 -28.22 6.17 -28.41
N LYS A 32 -28.58 6.93 -27.35
CA LYS A 32 -28.05 8.28 -27.10
C LYS A 32 -27.51 8.43 -25.65
N SER A 33 -26.30 8.98 -25.52
CA SER A 33 -25.71 9.33 -24.23
C SER A 33 -26.37 10.56 -23.61
N ARG A 34 -26.15 10.79 -22.30
CA ARG A 34 -26.63 12.02 -21.62
C ARG A 34 -26.14 13.31 -22.28
N ALA A 35 -24.91 13.31 -22.79
CA ALA A 35 -24.36 14.44 -23.53
C ALA A 35 -25.11 14.68 -24.85
N GLN A 36 -25.45 13.62 -25.58
CA GLN A 36 -26.25 13.72 -26.81
C GLN A 36 -27.68 14.19 -26.55
N LEU A 37 -28.31 13.72 -25.47
CA LEU A 37 -29.62 14.17 -25.03
C LEU A 37 -29.59 15.64 -24.58
N ALA A 38 -28.54 16.04 -23.86
CA ALA A 38 -28.34 17.41 -23.44
C ALA A 38 -28.14 18.37 -24.63
N ALA A 39 -27.37 17.96 -25.66
CA ALA A 39 -27.21 18.73 -26.88
C ALA A 39 -28.54 18.96 -27.62
N LEU A 40 -29.41 17.93 -27.70
CA LEU A 40 -30.72 18.06 -28.30
C LEU A 40 -31.65 19.02 -27.52
N VAL A 41 -31.60 18.96 -26.18
CA VAL A 41 -32.37 19.87 -25.31
C VAL A 41 -31.85 21.30 -25.40
N SER A 42 -30.52 21.51 -25.53
CA SER A 42 -29.89 22.83 -25.69
C SER A 42 -30.29 23.52 -27.00
N SER A 43 -30.48 22.76 -28.09
CA SER A 43 -30.85 23.31 -29.39
C SER A 43 -32.27 23.90 -29.44
N ASN A 44 -33.15 23.53 -28.49
CA ASN A 44 -34.55 24.00 -28.42
C ASN A 44 -35.07 24.14 -26.98
N PRO A 45 -34.57 25.13 -26.22
CA PRO A 45 -34.81 25.24 -24.78
C PRO A 45 -36.28 25.46 -24.38
N ALA A 46 -37.08 26.06 -25.25
CA ALA A 46 -38.50 26.33 -24.98
C ALA A 46 -39.38 25.07 -24.93
N MET A 47 -38.91 23.98 -25.50
CA MET A 47 -39.68 22.72 -25.67
C MET A 47 -39.40 21.64 -24.62
N ALA A 48 -38.41 21.82 -23.74
CA ALA A 48 -37.95 20.79 -22.80
C ALA A 48 -38.84 20.52 -21.58
N LYS A 49 -40.12 20.84 -21.66
CA LYS A 49 -41.07 20.78 -20.50
C LYS A 49 -42.05 19.62 -20.51
N SER A 50 -42.15 18.88 -21.59
CA SER A 50 -43.10 17.79 -21.71
C SER A 50 -42.59 16.65 -22.58
N LYS A 51 -43.18 15.45 -22.47
CA LYS A 51 -42.89 14.28 -23.32
C LYS A 51 -42.97 14.66 -24.81
N LYS A 52 -44.07 15.34 -25.18
CA LYS A 52 -44.34 15.80 -26.54
C LYS A 52 -43.28 16.76 -27.08
N SER A 53 -42.66 17.55 -26.21
CA SER A 53 -41.58 18.45 -26.54
C SER A 53 -40.23 17.72 -26.72
N LEU A 54 -40.00 16.65 -25.97
CA LEU A 54 -38.83 15.80 -26.13
C LEU A 54 -38.88 14.98 -27.44
N GLU A 55 -40.06 14.50 -27.82
CA GLU A 55 -40.31 13.88 -29.11
C GLU A 55 -40.08 14.86 -30.26
N ALA A 56 -40.53 16.12 -30.14
CA ALA A 56 -40.29 17.16 -31.14
C ALA A 56 -38.80 17.55 -31.28
N LEU A 57 -37.98 17.27 -30.27
CA LEU A 57 -36.50 17.42 -30.32
C LEU A 57 -35.79 16.21 -30.93
N GLY A 58 -36.51 15.23 -31.45
CA GLY A 58 -35.94 14.01 -32.06
C GLY A 58 -35.45 13.00 -31.02
N ILE A 59 -35.96 13.08 -29.80
CA ILE A 59 -35.74 12.04 -28.79
C ILE A 59 -36.81 10.99 -29.02
N GLU A 60 -36.43 9.84 -29.55
CA GLU A 60 -37.33 8.74 -29.89
C GLU A 60 -37.87 8.05 -28.64
N ASP A 61 -39.00 7.34 -28.76
CA ASP A 61 -39.63 6.66 -27.62
C ASP A 61 -38.67 5.68 -26.92
N GLU A 62 -37.74 5.10 -27.65
CA GLU A 62 -36.69 4.20 -27.11
C GLU A 62 -35.67 4.93 -26.21
N ASP A 63 -35.40 6.20 -26.48
CA ASP A 63 -34.53 7.08 -25.68
C ASP A 63 -35.28 7.84 -24.57
N MET A 64 -36.59 7.75 -24.51
CA MET A 64 -37.46 8.32 -23.46
C MET A 64 -37.36 7.54 -22.16
N THR A 65 -36.12 7.44 -21.67
CA THR A 65 -35.76 6.74 -20.43
C THR A 65 -35.77 7.70 -19.24
N GLY A 66 -35.59 7.16 -18.05
CA GLY A 66 -35.36 7.97 -16.85
C GLY A 66 -34.26 9.03 -17.00
N ASP A 67 -33.31 8.82 -17.91
CA ASP A 67 -32.22 9.78 -18.17
C ASP A 67 -32.66 10.99 -19.00
N ALA A 68 -33.53 10.81 -20.01
CA ALA A 68 -34.09 11.93 -20.74
C ALA A 68 -34.87 12.87 -19.80
N VAL A 69 -35.60 12.25 -18.86
CA VAL A 69 -36.34 12.93 -17.81
C VAL A 69 -35.39 13.69 -16.87
N ILE A 70 -34.29 13.07 -16.43
CA ILE A 70 -33.27 13.70 -15.58
C ILE A 70 -32.59 14.88 -16.31
N VAL A 71 -32.24 14.71 -17.57
CA VAL A 71 -31.60 15.73 -18.41
C VAL A 71 -32.51 16.97 -18.54
N ALA A 72 -33.80 16.78 -18.87
CA ALA A 72 -34.75 17.88 -18.96
C ALA A 72 -34.99 18.56 -17.59
N GLY A 73 -34.99 17.78 -16.49
CA GLY A 73 -35.12 18.32 -15.15
C GLY A 73 -33.92 19.14 -14.68
N VAL A 74 -32.72 18.74 -15.03
CA VAL A 74 -31.50 19.50 -14.74
C VAL A 74 -31.50 20.81 -15.55
N TYR A 75 -31.82 20.76 -16.83
CA TYR A 75 -31.95 21.97 -17.67
C TYR A 75 -32.98 22.97 -17.10
N ALA A 76 -34.16 22.51 -16.74
CA ALA A 76 -35.21 23.37 -16.19
C ALA A 76 -34.81 24.06 -14.86
N ARG A 77 -33.94 23.46 -14.07
CA ARG A 77 -33.35 24.06 -12.85
C ARG A 77 -32.20 25.00 -13.17
N ALA A 78 -31.30 24.61 -14.09
CA ALA A 78 -30.20 25.44 -14.52
C ALA A 78 -30.66 26.79 -15.07
N VAL A 79 -31.70 26.78 -15.92
CA VAL A 79 -32.32 28.02 -16.46
C VAL A 79 -32.92 28.90 -15.35
N LYS A 80 -33.26 28.34 -14.18
CA LYS A 80 -33.75 29.09 -13.01
C LYS A 80 -32.64 29.58 -12.07
N GLY A 81 -31.36 29.36 -12.43
CA GLY A 81 -30.21 29.81 -11.65
C GLY A 81 -29.78 28.88 -10.53
N ASP A 82 -30.20 27.61 -10.52
CA ASP A 82 -29.68 26.60 -9.60
C ASP A 82 -28.24 26.24 -9.99
N ILE A 83 -27.28 26.71 -9.20
CA ILE A 83 -25.84 26.57 -9.47
C ILE A 83 -25.41 25.12 -9.67
N GLN A 84 -25.91 24.19 -8.84
CA GLN A 84 -25.58 22.77 -8.99
C GLN A 84 -26.18 22.15 -10.26
N ALA A 85 -27.31 22.68 -10.72
CA ALA A 85 -27.92 22.25 -11.97
C ALA A 85 -27.21 22.90 -13.17
N VAL A 86 -26.72 24.12 -13.04
CA VAL A 86 -25.88 24.79 -14.05
C VAL A 86 -24.58 24.00 -14.25
N ASP A 87 -23.84 23.70 -13.17
CA ASP A 87 -22.61 22.92 -13.25
C ASP A 87 -22.85 21.55 -13.92
N ARG A 88 -23.94 20.88 -13.57
CA ARG A 88 -24.28 19.58 -14.13
C ARG A 88 -24.72 19.66 -15.59
N TRP A 89 -25.43 20.73 -15.95
CA TRP A 89 -25.84 21.01 -17.32
C TRP A 89 -24.63 21.29 -18.20
N GLU A 90 -23.73 22.14 -17.73
CA GLU A 90 -22.47 22.48 -18.40
C GLU A 90 -21.59 21.23 -18.59
N GLN A 91 -21.52 20.34 -17.60
CA GLN A 91 -20.85 19.05 -17.74
C GLN A 91 -21.45 18.15 -18.83
N TRP A 92 -22.78 18.20 -19.04
CA TRP A 92 -23.42 17.35 -20.04
C TRP A 92 -23.43 17.95 -21.44
N THR A 93 -23.54 19.27 -21.56
CA THR A 93 -23.61 19.96 -22.85
C THR A 93 -22.25 20.25 -23.44
N GLY A 94 -21.19 20.12 -22.63
CA GLY A 94 -19.86 20.47 -23.09
C GLY A 94 -19.68 21.98 -23.32
N SER A 95 -20.49 22.84 -22.69
CA SER A 95 -20.26 24.29 -22.76
C SER A 95 -18.92 24.69 -22.15
N ILE A 96 -18.38 23.82 -21.28
CA ILE A 96 -16.98 23.83 -20.82
C ILE A 96 -16.06 23.07 -21.79
N SER A 97 -16.58 22.32 -22.77
CA SER A 97 -15.88 21.17 -23.34
C SER A 97 -15.35 21.29 -24.77
N GLN A 98 -15.43 22.40 -25.46
CA GLN A 98 -14.61 22.55 -26.68
C GLN A 98 -13.11 22.60 -26.36
N ASN A 99 -12.75 22.99 -25.11
CA ASN A 99 -11.38 22.87 -24.60
C ASN A 99 -11.13 21.52 -23.91
N GLN A 100 -12.11 20.90 -23.25
CA GLN A 100 -11.91 19.69 -22.44
C GLN A 100 -11.56 18.45 -23.27
N ASP A 101 -12.23 18.20 -24.38
CA ASP A 101 -11.88 17.07 -25.28
C ASP A 101 -10.51 17.30 -25.91
N GLY A 102 -10.18 18.55 -26.24
CA GLY A 102 -8.85 18.96 -26.70
C GLY A 102 -7.78 18.71 -25.64
N ASP A 103 -8.05 19.04 -24.39
CA ASP A 103 -7.14 18.86 -23.26
C ASP A 103 -6.93 17.36 -22.93
N VAL A 104 -7.99 16.54 -23.00
CA VAL A 104 -7.88 15.07 -22.83
C VAL A 104 -6.99 14.48 -23.93
N ILE A 105 -7.24 14.86 -25.20
CA ILE A 105 -6.45 14.37 -26.33
C ILE A 105 -4.99 14.80 -26.21
N ALA A 106 -4.75 16.08 -25.85
CA ALA A 106 -3.40 16.62 -25.67
C ALA A 106 -2.66 15.90 -24.51
N ALA A 107 -3.29 15.77 -23.34
CA ALA A 107 -2.71 15.08 -22.20
C ALA A 107 -2.42 13.60 -22.52
N CYS A 108 -3.33 12.93 -23.22
CA CYS A 108 -3.13 11.55 -23.65
C CYS A 108 -1.93 11.42 -24.59
N ALA A 109 -1.83 12.27 -25.62
CA ALA A 109 -0.74 12.26 -26.60
C ALA A 109 0.63 12.57 -25.95
N ILE A 110 0.69 13.60 -25.09
CA ILE A 110 1.92 13.97 -24.35
C ILE A 110 2.36 12.82 -23.45
N SER A 111 1.43 12.26 -22.69
CA SER A 111 1.74 11.15 -21.79
C SER A 111 2.20 9.91 -22.56
N GLU A 112 1.67 9.64 -23.74
CA GLU A 112 2.08 8.52 -24.58
C GLU A 112 3.53 8.65 -25.04
N GLN A 113 3.91 9.82 -25.53
CA GLN A 113 5.28 10.11 -25.97
C GLN A 113 6.30 9.93 -24.85
N ASN A 114 5.92 10.26 -23.60
CA ASN A 114 6.82 10.23 -22.47
C ASN A 114 6.78 8.91 -21.69
N PHE A 115 5.71 8.13 -21.78
CA PHE A 115 5.53 6.92 -20.99
C PHE A 115 6.66 5.90 -21.21
N TYR A 116 6.90 5.50 -22.47
CA TYR A 116 7.94 4.50 -22.77
C TYR A 116 9.37 4.99 -22.55
N LYS A 117 9.58 6.30 -22.42
CA LYS A 117 10.89 6.87 -22.04
C LYS A 117 11.17 6.77 -20.55
N ASN A 118 10.13 6.57 -19.73
CA ASN A 118 10.20 6.60 -18.26
C ASN A 118 9.91 5.25 -17.61
N ILE A 119 9.74 4.18 -18.38
CA ILE A 119 9.58 2.82 -17.87
C ILE A 119 10.74 1.93 -18.28
N GLY A 120 11.11 0.98 -17.42
CA GLY A 120 12.13 -0.03 -17.75
C GLY A 120 11.64 -0.96 -18.87
N ARG A 121 12.57 -1.43 -19.70
CA ARG A 121 12.25 -2.29 -20.85
C ARG A 121 11.51 -3.57 -20.48
N SER A 122 11.77 -4.12 -19.30
CA SER A 122 11.07 -5.30 -18.76
C SER A 122 9.56 -5.10 -18.63
N PHE A 123 9.09 -3.85 -18.51
CA PHE A 123 7.68 -3.52 -18.38
C PHE A 123 6.95 -3.28 -19.72
N TYR A 124 7.61 -3.31 -20.86
CA TYR A 124 6.98 -3.03 -22.17
C TYR A 124 5.87 -4.03 -22.50
N SER A 125 6.13 -5.33 -22.32
CA SER A 125 5.13 -6.37 -22.53
C SER A 125 3.97 -6.28 -21.52
N VAL A 126 4.29 -5.95 -20.26
CA VAL A 126 3.29 -5.75 -19.20
C VAL A 126 2.37 -4.59 -19.55
N ALA A 127 2.91 -3.47 -20.03
CA ALA A 127 2.13 -2.32 -20.49
C ALA A 127 1.22 -2.70 -21.66
N GLY A 128 1.72 -3.51 -22.62
CA GLY A 128 0.92 -4.04 -23.72
C GLY A 128 -0.30 -4.83 -23.24
N SER A 129 -0.09 -5.78 -22.32
CA SER A 129 -1.17 -6.58 -21.71
C SER A 129 -2.16 -5.74 -20.91
N ILE A 130 -1.70 -4.65 -20.23
CA ILE A 130 -2.56 -3.72 -19.51
C ILE A 130 -3.45 -2.93 -20.49
N TYR A 131 -2.89 -2.39 -21.56
CA TYR A 131 -3.66 -1.66 -22.57
C TYR A 131 -4.62 -2.55 -23.35
N GLY A 132 -4.22 -3.79 -23.63
CA GLY A 132 -5.08 -4.81 -24.21
C GLY A 132 -6.15 -5.35 -23.28
N HIS A 133 -6.10 -5.00 -21.98
CA HIS A 133 -6.95 -5.55 -20.93
C HIS A 133 -6.99 -7.09 -20.92
N GLU A 134 -5.80 -7.71 -21.12
CA GLU A 134 -5.68 -9.16 -21.18
C GLU A 134 -5.88 -9.81 -19.80
N TYR A 135 -5.57 -9.06 -18.74
CA TYR A 135 -5.69 -9.48 -17.34
C TYR A 135 -6.35 -8.39 -16.50
N THR A 136 -7.00 -8.82 -15.42
CA THR A 136 -7.56 -7.92 -14.42
C THR A 136 -6.56 -7.64 -13.28
N HIS A 137 -5.72 -8.61 -12.94
CA HIS A 137 -4.77 -8.54 -11.83
C HIS A 137 -3.32 -8.52 -12.35
N PHE A 138 -2.53 -7.60 -11.83
CA PHE A 138 -1.12 -7.43 -12.15
C PHE A 138 -0.30 -7.48 -10.87
N ASP A 139 0.40 -8.58 -10.64
CA ASP A 139 1.28 -8.80 -9.51
C ASP A 139 2.71 -8.46 -9.91
N LEU A 140 3.21 -7.32 -9.42
CA LEU A 140 4.48 -6.73 -9.82
C LEU A 140 5.48 -6.82 -8.68
N SER A 141 6.29 -7.86 -8.68
CA SER A 141 7.31 -8.10 -7.67
C SER A 141 8.70 -7.69 -8.16
N GLY A 142 9.61 -7.43 -7.22
CA GLY A 142 11.01 -7.16 -7.58
C GLY A 142 11.85 -6.64 -6.44
N GLY A 143 13.16 -6.63 -6.65
CA GLY A 143 14.13 -6.08 -5.71
C GLY A 143 14.16 -4.54 -5.68
N ARG A 144 15.11 -3.99 -4.92
CA ARG A 144 15.40 -2.56 -4.89
C ARG A 144 15.90 -2.09 -6.26
N GLY A 145 15.50 -0.89 -6.68
CA GLY A 145 15.90 -0.31 -7.96
C GLY A 145 15.23 -0.93 -9.18
N SER A 146 14.25 -1.83 -9.04
CA SER A 146 13.59 -2.53 -10.16
C SER A 146 12.51 -1.72 -10.88
N LEU A 147 12.26 -0.48 -10.48
CA LEU A 147 11.28 0.47 -11.04
C LEU A 147 9.80 0.06 -10.97
N LYS A 148 9.43 -1.01 -10.26
CA LYS A 148 8.03 -1.48 -10.17
C LYS A 148 7.04 -0.43 -9.65
N SER A 149 7.41 0.32 -8.59
CA SER A 149 6.56 1.39 -8.04
C SER A 149 6.46 2.59 -8.99
N SER A 150 7.57 2.93 -9.68
CA SER A 150 7.58 3.94 -10.74
C SER A 150 6.68 3.55 -11.89
N PHE A 151 6.78 2.31 -12.36
CA PHE A 151 5.89 1.78 -13.40
C PHE A 151 4.43 1.80 -12.95
N GLY A 152 4.11 1.33 -11.73
CA GLY A 152 2.75 1.34 -11.18
C GLY A 152 2.12 2.74 -11.18
N SER A 153 2.87 3.75 -10.72
CA SER A 153 2.38 5.14 -10.70
C SER A 153 2.20 5.74 -12.10
N LEU A 154 3.13 5.47 -13.03
CA LEU A 154 3.06 5.94 -14.41
C LEU A 154 1.88 5.32 -15.17
N ILE A 155 1.70 4.00 -15.08
CA ILE A 155 0.65 3.30 -15.82
C ILE A 155 -0.75 3.64 -15.31
N VAL A 156 -0.95 3.73 -13.98
CA VAL A 156 -2.23 4.13 -13.39
C VAL A 156 -2.60 5.56 -13.79
N THR A 157 -1.64 6.49 -13.72
CA THR A 157 -1.87 7.89 -14.14
C THR A 157 -2.25 7.95 -15.61
N ARG A 158 -1.55 7.20 -16.47
CA ARG A 158 -1.84 7.18 -17.90
C ARG A 158 -3.20 6.55 -18.23
N LEU A 159 -3.56 5.44 -17.58
CA LEU A 159 -4.86 4.78 -17.79
C LEU A 159 -6.04 5.71 -17.52
N LEU A 160 -5.94 6.59 -16.50
CA LEU A 160 -7.00 7.56 -16.23
C LEU A 160 -7.17 8.59 -17.35
N MET A 161 -6.09 8.99 -18.01
CA MET A 161 -6.13 10.01 -19.08
C MET A 161 -6.61 9.46 -20.43
N MET A 162 -6.71 8.14 -20.57
CA MET A 162 -7.17 7.54 -21.84
C MET A 162 -8.65 7.82 -22.06
N SER A 163 -9.00 8.23 -23.27
CA SER A 163 -10.36 8.67 -23.62
C SER A 163 -11.45 7.63 -23.40
N GLN A 164 -11.14 6.34 -23.50
CA GLN A 164 -12.09 5.26 -23.21
C GLN A 164 -12.41 5.06 -21.72
N ASN A 165 -11.67 5.72 -20.84
CA ASN A 165 -11.72 5.51 -19.38
C ASN A 165 -12.33 6.69 -18.60
N HIS A 166 -13.17 7.54 -19.22
CA HIS A 166 -13.68 8.77 -18.60
C HIS A 166 -14.50 8.57 -17.31
N ASP A 167 -15.05 7.39 -17.10
CA ASP A 167 -15.93 7.08 -15.97
C ASP A 167 -15.24 6.30 -14.85
N ILE A 168 -13.92 6.07 -14.95
CA ILE A 168 -13.18 5.34 -13.92
C ILE A 168 -12.37 6.27 -13.01
N HIS A 169 -12.24 5.89 -11.77
CA HIS A 169 -11.37 6.48 -10.77
C HIS A 169 -10.34 5.46 -10.31
N ALA A 170 -9.24 5.91 -9.73
CA ALA A 170 -8.23 5.05 -9.12
C ALA A 170 -8.23 5.17 -7.60
N LEU A 171 -8.04 4.04 -6.92
CA LEU A 171 -7.80 3.97 -5.49
C LEU A 171 -6.43 3.36 -5.23
N VAL A 172 -5.55 4.13 -4.63
CA VAL A 172 -4.20 3.72 -4.27
C VAL A 172 -4.15 3.48 -2.76
N LEU A 173 -3.68 2.33 -2.38
CA LEU A 173 -3.72 1.81 -1.03
C LEU A 173 -2.34 1.45 -0.53
N ARG A 174 -2.06 1.84 0.70
CA ARG A 174 -0.94 1.36 1.49
C ARG A 174 -1.45 0.86 2.84
N LYS A 175 -0.80 -0.11 3.44
CA LYS A 175 -1.24 -0.63 4.75
C LYS A 175 -1.27 0.45 5.81
N VAL A 176 -0.30 1.36 5.81
CA VAL A 176 -0.12 2.39 6.84
C VAL A 176 -0.38 3.79 6.29
N SER A 177 -1.36 4.50 6.86
CA SER A 177 -1.78 5.84 6.42
C SER A 177 -0.69 6.92 6.52
N ASN A 178 0.14 6.88 7.58
CA ASN A 178 1.10 7.95 7.89
C ASN A 178 2.19 8.12 6.83
N THR A 179 2.49 7.07 6.07
CA THR A 179 3.54 7.07 5.05
C THR A 179 3.03 7.44 3.66
N LEU A 180 1.73 7.60 3.48
CA LEU A 180 1.12 7.86 2.17
C LEU A 180 1.66 9.12 1.51
N ARG A 181 1.81 10.22 2.26
CA ARG A 181 2.16 11.53 1.72
C ARG A 181 3.57 11.55 1.13
N ASP A 182 4.53 11.10 1.91
CA ASP A 182 5.96 11.22 1.60
C ASP A 182 6.48 10.04 0.76
N SER A 183 5.61 9.04 0.50
CA SER A 183 5.92 7.89 -0.33
C SER A 183 5.06 7.84 -1.60
N VAL A 184 3.95 7.11 -1.57
CA VAL A 184 3.17 6.82 -2.77
C VAL A 184 2.51 8.05 -3.38
N TYR A 185 2.04 9.02 -2.59
CA TYR A 185 1.48 10.26 -3.13
C TYR A 185 2.56 11.09 -3.86
N ALA A 186 3.74 11.24 -3.25
CA ALA A 186 4.88 11.89 -3.90
C ALA A 186 5.31 11.16 -5.17
N GLN A 187 5.26 9.81 -5.18
CA GLN A 187 5.56 8.99 -6.35
C GLN A 187 4.59 9.26 -7.52
N TYR A 188 3.30 9.46 -7.24
CA TYR A 188 2.33 9.81 -8.28
C TYR A 188 2.48 11.25 -8.77
N LEU A 189 2.85 12.20 -7.93
CA LEU A 189 3.21 13.56 -8.36
C LEU A 189 4.43 13.55 -9.29
N TRP A 190 5.46 12.75 -8.94
CA TRP A 190 6.59 12.50 -9.80
C TRP A 190 6.16 11.90 -11.15
N ALA A 191 5.29 10.89 -11.15
CA ALA A 191 4.79 10.26 -12.37
C ALA A 191 4.07 11.26 -13.30
N ILE A 192 3.22 12.13 -12.75
CA ILE A 192 2.55 13.22 -13.50
C ILE A 192 3.59 14.15 -14.14
N GLY A 193 4.65 14.49 -13.40
CA GLY A 193 5.76 15.31 -13.92
C GLY A 193 6.52 14.61 -15.05
N GLN A 194 6.86 13.33 -14.88
CA GLN A 194 7.57 12.54 -15.89
C GLN A 194 6.74 12.34 -17.18
N LEU A 195 5.43 12.22 -17.04
CA LEU A 195 4.52 12.16 -18.19
C LEU A 195 4.37 13.51 -18.89
N GLY A 196 4.83 14.61 -18.30
CA GLY A 196 4.76 15.96 -18.86
C GLY A 196 3.36 16.56 -18.86
N VAL A 197 2.48 16.11 -17.93
CA VAL A 197 1.05 16.46 -17.92
C VAL A 197 0.62 17.20 -16.65
N ALA A 198 1.56 17.80 -15.93
CA ALA A 198 1.29 18.45 -14.64
C ALA A 198 0.24 19.56 -14.71
N GLU A 199 0.16 20.29 -15.81
CA GLU A 199 -0.82 21.35 -16.02
C GLU A 199 -2.28 20.85 -16.03
N TYR A 200 -2.50 19.57 -16.40
CA TYR A 200 -3.83 18.94 -16.44
C TYR A 200 -4.26 18.35 -15.09
N TRP A 201 -3.44 18.43 -14.07
CA TRP A 201 -3.73 17.81 -12.77
C TRP A 201 -3.82 18.86 -11.66
N GLU A 202 -4.75 18.64 -10.74
CA GLU A 202 -4.85 19.34 -9.46
C GLU A 202 -4.47 18.38 -8.32
N SER A 203 -3.65 18.87 -7.39
CA SER A 203 -3.21 18.09 -6.23
C SER A 203 -3.89 18.57 -4.95
N LYS A 204 -4.47 17.65 -4.17
CA LYS A 204 -5.08 17.92 -2.85
C LYS A 204 -4.46 17.06 -1.78
N VAL A 205 -4.10 17.67 -0.65
CA VAL A 205 -3.51 16.97 0.50
C VAL A 205 -4.60 16.52 1.49
N GLN A 206 -5.72 17.23 1.57
CA GLN A 206 -6.86 16.89 2.42
C GLN A 206 -8.20 17.12 1.68
N PRO A 207 -8.93 16.05 1.31
CA PRO A 207 -8.48 14.65 1.29
C PRO A 207 -7.32 14.46 0.32
N MET A 208 -6.45 13.45 0.55
CA MET A 208 -5.30 13.20 -0.32
C MET A 208 -5.78 12.62 -1.64
N GLU A 209 -5.77 13.45 -2.68
CA GLU A 209 -6.32 13.14 -4.01
C GLU A 209 -5.56 13.90 -5.10
N LEU A 210 -5.43 13.29 -6.27
CA LEU A 210 -5.01 13.94 -7.51
C LEU A 210 -6.20 13.94 -8.46
N ILE A 211 -6.52 15.08 -9.03
CA ILE A 211 -7.70 15.26 -9.88
C ILE A 211 -7.26 15.61 -11.29
N PHE A 212 -7.64 14.81 -12.25
CA PHE A 212 -7.47 15.12 -13.66
C PHE A 212 -8.51 16.16 -14.08
N LYS A 213 -8.06 17.42 -14.23
CA LYS A 213 -8.95 18.58 -14.42
C LYS A 213 -9.92 18.46 -15.61
N PRO A 214 -9.48 17.92 -16.78
CA PRO A 214 -10.38 17.85 -17.93
C PRO A 214 -11.65 17.02 -17.70
N THR A 215 -11.57 15.94 -16.92
CA THR A 215 -12.71 15.02 -16.71
C THR A 215 -13.22 14.98 -15.27
N GLY A 216 -12.44 15.50 -14.32
CA GLY A 216 -12.74 15.41 -12.89
C GLY A 216 -12.48 14.03 -12.28
N GLN A 217 -11.87 13.11 -13.02
CA GLN A 217 -11.46 11.80 -12.50
C GLN A 217 -10.43 11.95 -11.39
N LYS A 218 -10.39 10.99 -10.46
CA LYS A 218 -9.56 11.08 -9.27
C LYS A 218 -8.66 9.87 -9.10
N ILE A 219 -7.44 10.14 -8.62
CA ILE A 219 -6.61 9.15 -7.93
C ILE A 219 -6.71 9.45 -6.44
N MET A 220 -7.27 8.55 -5.68
CA MET A 220 -7.51 8.70 -4.25
C MET A 220 -6.51 7.85 -3.46
N PHE A 221 -5.89 8.42 -2.42
CA PHE A 221 -4.90 7.74 -1.58
C PHE A 221 -5.49 7.45 -0.21
N ARG A 222 -5.46 6.19 0.22
CA ARG A 222 -6.03 5.77 1.51
C ARG A 222 -5.14 4.73 2.20
N GLY A 223 -5.07 4.81 3.53
CA GLY A 223 -4.49 3.74 4.33
C GLY A 223 -5.50 2.61 4.53
N ALA A 224 -5.00 1.39 4.57
CA ALA A 224 -5.79 0.20 4.87
C ALA A 224 -5.70 -0.23 6.34
N ASP A 225 -5.26 0.67 7.21
CA ASP A 225 -5.27 0.52 8.68
C ASP A 225 -6.70 0.41 9.24
N ASP A 226 -7.70 0.95 8.53
CA ASP A 226 -9.11 0.79 8.85
C ASP A 226 -9.91 0.37 7.60
N PRO A 227 -10.17 -0.94 7.41
CA PRO A 227 -10.93 -1.45 6.26
C PRO A 227 -12.35 -0.88 6.14
N MET A 228 -12.94 -0.40 7.24
CA MET A 228 -14.29 0.19 7.21
C MET A 228 -14.31 1.53 6.46
N LYS A 229 -13.23 2.29 6.51
CA LYS A 229 -13.10 3.55 5.76
C LYS A 229 -13.10 3.31 4.25
N ILE A 230 -12.51 2.20 3.80
CA ILE A 230 -12.44 1.84 2.38
C ILE A 230 -13.83 1.46 1.84
N LYS A 231 -14.64 0.73 2.62
CA LYS A 231 -16.00 0.33 2.22
C LYS A 231 -16.95 1.50 1.96
N SER A 232 -16.67 2.66 2.55
CA SER A 232 -17.51 3.86 2.45
C SER A 232 -17.08 4.84 1.35
N ILE A 233 -16.02 4.54 0.59
CA ILE A 233 -15.53 5.43 -0.47
C ILE A 233 -16.58 5.53 -1.57
N LYS A 234 -16.94 6.77 -1.89
CA LYS A 234 -17.84 7.11 -3.00
C LYS A 234 -17.14 8.04 -3.95
N VAL A 235 -17.33 7.82 -5.23
CA VAL A 235 -16.87 8.71 -6.29
C VAL A 235 -18.02 9.57 -6.80
N PRO A 236 -17.75 10.78 -7.32
CA PRO A 236 -18.82 11.70 -7.74
C PRO A 236 -19.58 11.22 -8.96
N PHE A 237 -18.94 10.42 -9.81
CA PHE A 237 -19.50 9.78 -11.01
C PHE A 237 -18.74 8.48 -11.28
N GLY A 238 -19.21 7.67 -12.22
CA GLY A 238 -18.54 6.43 -12.63
C GLY A 238 -18.31 5.46 -11.47
N TYR A 239 -17.13 4.83 -11.46
CA TYR A 239 -16.76 3.80 -10.49
C TYR A 239 -15.25 3.75 -10.25
N ILE A 240 -14.81 3.00 -9.23
CA ILE A 240 -13.40 2.72 -9.01
C ILE A 240 -13.00 1.58 -9.94
N GLY A 241 -12.38 1.94 -11.08
CA GLY A 241 -11.93 0.96 -12.08
C GLY A 241 -10.50 0.51 -11.87
N ILE A 242 -9.69 1.28 -11.12
CA ILE A 242 -8.29 0.95 -10.85
C ILE A 242 -8.07 0.89 -9.34
N THR A 243 -7.48 -0.22 -8.87
CA THR A 243 -7.01 -0.37 -7.49
C THR A 243 -5.51 -0.68 -7.52
N HIS A 244 -4.71 0.04 -6.72
CA HIS A 244 -3.27 -0.20 -6.60
C HIS A 244 -2.88 -0.41 -5.14
N PHE A 245 -2.42 -1.60 -4.81
CA PHE A 245 -1.86 -1.95 -3.51
C PHE A 245 -0.34 -1.78 -3.56
N GLU A 246 0.16 -0.75 -2.92
CA GLU A 246 1.59 -0.50 -2.76
C GLU A 246 2.09 -1.18 -1.49
N GLU A 247 3.23 -1.88 -1.59
CA GLU A 247 3.76 -2.74 -0.53
C GLU A 247 2.76 -3.81 -0.08
N LYS A 248 2.29 -4.63 -1.05
CA LYS A 248 1.35 -5.73 -0.84
C LYS A 248 1.70 -6.62 0.34
N ASP A 249 2.97 -6.89 0.53
CA ASP A 249 3.52 -7.74 1.59
C ASP A 249 3.20 -7.26 3.00
N GLN A 250 2.90 -5.96 3.18
CA GLN A 250 2.52 -5.39 4.48
C GLN A 250 1.07 -5.68 4.89
N PHE A 251 0.23 -6.08 3.95
CA PHE A 251 -1.15 -6.45 4.27
C PHE A 251 -1.19 -7.78 5.03
N ALA A 252 -2.26 -7.98 5.83
CA ALA A 252 -2.37 -9.16 6.68
C ALA A 252 -2.56 -10.49 5.91
N GLY A 253 -2.83 -10.40 4.60
CA GLY A 253 -3.00 -11.57 3.74
C GLY A 253 -3.96 -11.34 2.59
N ARG A 254 -4.11 -12.33 1.72
CA ARG A 254 -5.01 -12.28 0.55
C ARG A 254 -6.46 -12.02 0.94
N ALA A 255 -6.91 -12.45 2.11
CA ALA A 255 -8.26 -12.22 2.58
C ALA A 255 -8.57 -10.71 2.79
N GLU A 256 -7.60 -9.94 3.28
CA GLU A 256 -7.74 -8.50 3.44
C GLU A 256 -7.84 -7.80 2.07
N ILE A 257 -6.91 -8.10 1.14
CA ILE A 257 -6.94 -7.57 -0.22
C ILE A 257 -8.26 -7.91 -0.91
N ARG A 258 -8.71 -9.17 -0.82
CA ARG A 258 -9.99 -9.60 -1.39
C ARG A 258 -11.18 -8.82 -0.83
N THR A 259 -11.20 -8.55 0.47
CA THR A 259 -12.27 -7.76 1.11
C THR A 259 -12.33 -6.34 0.57
N ILE A 260 -11.18 -5.74 0.30
CA ILE A 260 -11.07 -4.42 -0.32
C ILE A 260 -11.56 -4.48 -1.77
N LEU A 261 -11.09 -5.44 -2.56
CA LEU A 261 -11.48 -5.61 -3.96
C LEU A 261 -12.99 -5.84 -4.12
N GLN A 262 -13.64 -6.58 -3.23
CA GLN A 262 -15.10 -6.73 -3.22
C GLN A 262 -15.85 -5.40 -3.03
N SER A 263 -15.19 -4.41 -2.46
CA SER A 263 -15.76 -3.07 -2.28
C SER A 263 -15.46 -2.13 -3.46
N THR A 264 -14.35 -2.31 -4.16
CA THR A 264 -13.90 -1.46 -5.28
C THR A 264 -14.33 -2.00 -6.64
N MET A 265 -14.24 -3.31 -6.87
CA MET A 265 -14.56 -3.93 -8.17
C MET A 265 -16.06 -4.11 -8.36
N ARG A 266 -16.79 -3.00 -8.41
CA ARG A 266 -18.26 -2.99 -8.61
C ARG A 266 -18.71 -1.71 -9.30
N GLY A 267 -19.86 -1.77 -9.96
CA GLY A 267 -20.48 -0.61 -10.60
C GLY A 267 -19.97 -0.31 -12.00
N GLY A 268 -19.09 -1.15 -12.55
CA GLY A 268 -18.54 -1.02 -13.90
C GLY A 268 -18.21 -2.37 -14.51
N SER A 269 -17.58 -2.35 -15.67
CA SER A 269 -17.24 -3.55 -16.47
C SER A 269 -15.74 -3.73 -16.72
N CYS A 270 -14.92 -2.72 -16.43
CA CYS A 270 -13.49 -2.73 -16.72
C CYS A 270 -12.70 -2.42 -15.46
N PHE A 271 -11.84 -3.34 -15.03
CA PHE A 271 -11.10 -3.22 -13.79
C PHE A 271 -9.65 -3.62 -13.97
N TRP A 272 -8.73 -2.85 -13.34
CA TRP A 272 -7.32 -3.18 -13.18
C TRP A 272 -6.96 -3.17 -11.70
N ASN A 273 -6.36 -4.25 -11.24
CA ASN A 273 -5.80 -4.37 -9.91
C ASN A 273 -4.29 -4.53 -10.00
N PHE A 274 -3.55 -3.59 -9.45
CA PHE A 274 -2.09 -3.60 -9.36
C PHE A 274 -1.65 -3.93 -7.93
N GLU A 275 -0.69 -4.81 -7.80
CA GLU A 275 -0.08 -5.20 -6.53
C GLU A 275 1.44 -5.09 -6.67
N THR A 276 2.06 -4.07 -6.04
CA THR A 276 3.51 -3.85 -6.08
C THR A 276 4.14 -4.20 -4.74
N TYR A 277 5.24 -4.95 -4.73
CA TYR A 277 5.93 -5.33 -3.50
C TYR A 277 7.35 -5.83 -3.72
N ASN A 278 8.14 -5.81 -2.65
CA ASN A 278 9.38 -6.56 -2.55
C ASN A 278 9.05 -7.94 -1.95
N PRO A 279 9.42 -9.06 -2.60
CA PRO A 279 9.17 -10.37 -2.03
C PRO A 279 9.77 -10.49 -0.62
N PRO A 280 8.97 -10.88 0.38
CA PRO A 280 9.50 -11.19 1.71
C PRO A 280 10.57 -12.27 1.69
N LEU A 281 11.45 -12.27 2.70
CA LEU A 281 12.58 -13.20 2.77
C LEU A 281 12.13 -14.67 2.78
N SER A 282 11.10 -14.99 3.57
CA SER A 282 10.58 -16.35 3.69
C SER A 282 9.74 -16.75 2.47
N ARG A 283 10.03 -17.92 1.90
CA ARG A 283 9.20 -18.54 0.86
C ARG A 283 7.79 -18.85 1.34
N ASP A 284 7.62 -19.07 2.65
CA ASP A 284 6.34 -19.40 3.27
C ASP A 284 5.46 -18.17 3.55
N ASN A 285 6.01 -16.95 3.39
CA ASN A 285 5.20 -15.73 3.50
C ASN A 285 4.04 -15.75 2.51
N TRP A 286 2.89 -15.26 2.96
CA TRP A 286 1.66 -15.28 2.19
C TRP A 286 1.77 -14.58 0.83
N ALA A 287 2.52 -13.47 0.74
CA ALA A 287 2.68 -12.72 -0.50
C ALA A 287 3.46 -13.52 -1.56
N ASN A 288 4.50 -14.27 -1.12
CA ASN A 288 5.27 -15.15 -2.00
C ASN A 288 4.44 -16.37 -2.44
N LYS A 289 3.66 -16.98 -1.52
CA LYS A 289 2.76 -18.10 -1.87
C LYS A 289 1.66 -17.65 -2.82
N ASP A 290 1.05 -16.49 -2.56
CA ASP A 290 -0.01 -15.95 -3.41
C ASP A 290 0.45 -15.71 -4.85
N SER A 291 1.69 -15.24 -5.07
CA SER A 291 2.23 -15.03 -6.42
C SER A 291 2.45 -16.34 -7.21
N LEU A 292 2.52 -17.48 -6.52
CA LEU A 292 2.65 -18.81 -7.13
C LEU A 292 1.29 -19.46 -7.46
N GLU A 293 0.19 -18.93 -6.92
CA GLU A 293 -1.15 -19.44 -7.26
C GLU A 293 -1.50 -19.09 -8.70
N GLU A 294 -1.85 -20.09 -9.49
CA GLU A 294 -2.27 -19.90 -10.88
C GLU A 294 -3.67 -19.26 -10.95
N ARG A 295 -3.78 -18.16 -11.67
CA ARG A 295 -5.04 -17.50 -12.00
C ARG A 295 -5.04 -17.08 -13.45
N SER A 296 -6.11 -17.41 -14.18
CA SER A 296 -6.25 -17.09 -15.61
C SER A 296 -6.38 -15.58 -15.89
N ASP A 297 -6.79 -14.79 -14.89
CA ASP A 297 -7.01 -13.36 -14.96
C ASP A 297 -5.87 -12.53 -14.30
N ARG A 298 -4.72 -13.18 -14.02
CA ARG A 298 -3.56 -12.55 -13.36
C ARG A 298 -2.28 -12.71 -14.15
N LEU A 299 -1.57 -11.59 -14.35
CA LEU A 299 -0.21 -11.56 -14.83
C LEU A 299 0.73 -11.31 -13.64
N CYS A 300 1.68 -12.22 -13.43
CA CYS A 300 2.78 -12.04 -12.47
C CYS A 300 4.04 -11.61 -13.23
N HIS A 301 4.62 -10.47 -12.83
CA HIS A 301 5.86 -9.96 -13.40
C HIS A 301 6.89 -9.73 -12.29
N LYS A 302 8.10 -10.18 -12.55
CA LYS A 302 9.25 -9.97 -11.67
C LYS A 302 10.28 -9.10 -12.39
N SER A 303 10.69 -8.00 -11.75
CA SER A 303 11.71 -7.09 -12.26
C SER A 303 12.89 -6.96 -11.29
N THR A 304 14.07 -6.66 -11.81
CA THR A 304 15.29 -6.45 -11.05
C THR A 304 15.96 -5.16 -11.48
N TYR A 305 16.94 -4.68 -10.72
CA TYR A 305 17.75 -3.54 -11.11
C TYR A 305 18.58 -3.81 -12.39
N LEU A 306 18.84 -5.08 -12.73
CA LEU A 306 19.56 -5.47 -13.93
C LEU A 306 18.77 -5.20 -15.22
N ASP A 307 17.46 -5.01 -15.10
CA ASP A 307 16.54 -4.67 -16.21
C ASP A 307 16.46 -3.16 -16.43
N VAL A 308 17.20 -2.36 -15.66
CA VAL A 308 17.14 -0.89 -15.64
C VAL A 308 18.42 -0.31 -16.22
N ASP A 309 18.30 0.73 -17.02
CA ASP A 309 19.47 1.44 -17.55
C ASP A 309 20.30 2.02 -16.39
N SER A 310 21.61 1.75 -16.40
CA SER A 310 22.52 2.11 -15.31
C SER A 310 22.53 3.61 -14.98
N GLU A 311 22.29 4.46 -15.97
CA GLU A 311 22.21 5.92 -15.80
C GLU A 311 21.05 6.34 -14.87
N TRP A 312 19.97 5.54 -14.80
CA TRP A 312 18.84 5.83 -13.91
C TRP A 312 19.10 5.41 -12.46
N LEU A 313 19.97 4.44 -12.26
CA LEU A 313 20.31 3.93 -10.93
C LEU A 313 21.47 4.70 -10.31
N GLY A 314 22.40 5.15 -11.13
CA GLY A 314 23.65 5.78 -10.72
C GLY A 314 24.73 4.80 -10.26
N ASP A 315 26.00 5.19 -10.44
CA ASP A 315 27.17 4.34 -10.20
C ASP A 315 27.25 3.85 -8.75
N GLN A 316 26.88 4.70 -7.79
CA GLN A 316 26.92 4.34 -6.36
C GLN A 316 25.95 3.21 -6.02
N PHE A 317 24.73 3.23 -6.56
CA PHE A 317 23.75 2.15 -6.34
C PHE A 317 24.28 0.82 -6.88
N ILE A 318 24.87 0.83 -8.07
CA ILE A 318 25.44 -0.36 -8.71
C ILE A 318 26.63 -0.87 -7.90
N SER A 319 27.53 0.03 -7.45
CA SER A 319 28.68 -0.33 -6.63
C SER A 319 28.26 -0.99 -5.31
N GLU A 320 27.24 -0.49 -4.64
CA GLU A 320 26.68 -1.10 -3.42
C GLU A 320 26.08 -2.48 -3.69
N ALA A 321 25.38 -2.65 -4.81
CA ALA A 321 24.82 -3.94 -5.20
C ALA A 321 25.94 -4.98 -5.45
N GLU A 322 26.98 -4.62 -6.19
CA GLU A 322 28.12 -5.51 -6.45
C GLU A 322 28.95 -5.79 -5.18
N HIS A 323 29.10 -4.78 -4.31
CA HIS A 323 29.73 -5.01 -3.00
C HIS A 323 28.95 -6.02 -2.16
N LEU A 324 27.63 -5.87 -2.09
CA LEU A 324 26.77 -6.82 -1.35
C LEU A 324 26.83 -8.21 -1.98
N LYS A 325 26.83 -8.30 -3.31
CA LYS A 325 26.99 -9.57 -4.03
C LYS A 325 28.28 -10.30 -3.67
N ALA A 326 29.39 -9.55 -3.53
CA ALA A 326 30.68 -10.12 -3.16
C ALA A 326 30.80 -10.51 -1.69
N THR A 327 30.07 -9.85 -0.78
CA THR A 327 30.19 -10.02 0.67
C THR A 327 29.09 -10.86 1.29
N ASP A 328 27.86 -10.81 0.74
CA ASP A 328 26.69 -11.56 1.18
C ASP A 328 25.74 -11.82 0.01
N GLU A 329 26.02 -12.86 -0.75
CA GLU A 329 25.23 -13.24 -1.93
C GLU A 329 23.76 -13.51 -1.59
N ARG A 330 23.46 -14.07 -0.40
CA ARG A 330 22.07 -14.35 0.03
C ARG A 330 21.30 -13.04 0.21
N ALA A 331 21.90 -12.05 0.87
CA ALA A 331 21.30 -10.74 1.02
C ALA A 331 21.15 -10.03 -0.33
N TYR A 332 22.14 -10.10 -1.21
CA TYR A 332 22.08 -9.55 -2.56
C TYR A 332 20.90 -10.14 -3.36
N ARG A 333 20.77 -11.46 -3.37
CA ARG A 333 19.67 -12.13 -4.07
C ARG A 333 18.31 -11.70 -3.54
N HIS A 334 18.18 -11.51 -2.23
CA HIS A 334 16.95 -11.03 -1.63
C HIS A 334 16.68 -9.56 -1.94
N GLU A 335 17.61 -8.66 -1.61
CA GLU A 335 17.38 -7.22 -1.64
C GLU A 335 17.36 -6.66 -3.07
N TYR A 336 18.28 -7.09 -3.92
CA TYR A 336 18.43 -6.55 -5.28
C TYR A 336 17.73 -7.39 -6.36
N LEU A 337 17.73 -8.71 -6.21
CA LEU A 337 17.05 -9.58 -7.18
C LEU A 337 15.60 -9.92 -6.77
N GLY A 338 15.16 -9.52 -5.58
CA GLY A 338 13.80 -9.81 -5.10
C GLY A 338 13.50 -11.31 -5.02
N GLU A 339 14.46 -12.09 -4.52
CA GLU A 339 14.27 -13.52 -4.32
C GLU A 339 13.90 -13.85 -2.88
N ALA A 340 12.93 -14.74 -2.72
CA ALA A 340 12.63 -15.35 -1.44
C ALA A 340 13.67 -16.43 -1.15
N VAL A 341 14.72 -16.08 -0.42
CA VAL A 341 15.87 -16.96 -0.15
C VAL A 341 15.79 -17.73 1.17
N GLY A 342 14.70 -17.55 1.96
CA GLY A 342 14.44 -18.28 3.18
C GLY A 342 14.05 -19.73 2.91
N THR A 343 14.44 -20.62 3.83
CA THR A 343 14.24 -22.08 3.69
C THR A 343 12.86 -22.57 4.11
N GLY A 344 11.96 -21.65 4.53
CA GLY A 344 10.65 -22.04 5.10
C GLY A 344 10.73 -22.57 6.54
N GLY A 345 11.94 -22.66 7.10
CA GLY A 345 12.18 -23.05 8.49
C GLY A 345 12.52 -21.89 9.42
N ASN A 346 12.45 -20.67 8.95
CA ASN A 346 12.79 -19.49 9.75
C ASN A 346 11.77 -19.27 10.87
N VAL A 347 12.26 -18.98 12.06
CA VAL A 347 11.43 -18.63 13.22
C VAL A 347 10.78 -17.26 13.03
N PHE A 348 11.51 -16.32 12.42
CA PHE A 348 11.06 -14.95 12.18
C PHE A 348 10.80 -14.74 10.69
N GLU A 349 9.53 -14.69 10.31
CA GLU A 349 9.12 -14.55 8.92
C GLU A 349 8.79 -13.11 8.54
N ASN A 350 8.44 -12.26 9.52
CA ASN A 350 7.98 -10.90 9.30
C ASN A 350 9.10 -9.87 9.59
N LEU A 351 10.19 -9.98 8.82
CA LEU A 351 11.34 -9.09 8.91
C LEU A 351 11.29 -8.04 7.79
N GLU A 352 11.45 -6.77 8.16
CA GLU A 352 11.64 -5.67 7.22
C GLU A 352 13.08 -5.15 7.32
N LEU A 353 13.80 -5.23 6.22
CA LEU A 353 15.19 -4.75 6.14
C LEU A 353 15.19 -3.36 5.50
N ARG A 354 15.45 -2.32 6.27
CA ARG A 354 15.56 -0.95 5.77
C ARG A 354 16.45 -0.07 6.66
N ASP A 355 16.89 1.02 6.09
CA ASP A 355 17.59 2.06 6.84
C ASP A 355 16.61 2.75 7.82
N ILE A 356 17.09 3.03 9.03
CA ILE A 356 16.39 3.82 10.04
C ILE A 356 17.18 5.12 10.22
N THR A 357 16.59 6.26 9.86
CA THR A 357 17.27 7.55 9.95
C THR A 357 17.42 8.02 11.40
N ASP A 358 18.41 8.89 11.68
CA ASP A 358 18.61 9.46 13.03
C ASP A 358 17.41 10.28 13.49
N ASP A 359 16.69 10.93 12.56
CA ASP A 359 15.50 11.70 12.89
C ASP A 359 14.32 10.79 13.22
N GLU A 360 14.21 9.62 12.55
CA GLU A 360 13.24 8.59 12.93
C GLU A 360 13.54 8.05 14.33
N VAL A 361 14.81 7.75 14.63
CA VAL A 361 15.23 7.30 15.98
C VAL A 361 14.86 8.31 17.06
N LYS A 362 15.07 9.62 16.82
CA LYS A 362 14.70 10.70 17.75
C LYS A 362 13.20 10.85 17.95
N SER A 363 12.39 10.42 16.98
CA SER A 363 10.93 10.50 17.05
C SER A 363 10.29 9.41 17.91
N PHE A 364 11.02 8.36 18.25
CA PHE A 364 10.51 7.25 19.04
C PHE A 364 10.41 7.62 20.54
N ASP A 365 9.22 7.52 21.08
CA ASP A 365 8.87 7.90 22.47
C ASP A 365 9.03 6.76 23.50
N ARG A 366 9.14 5.52 23.04
CA ARG A 366 9.17 4.32 23.89
C ARG A 366 10.34 3.43 23.55
N ILE A 367 11.40 3.62 24.30
CA ILE A 367 12.63 2.83 24.14
C ILE A 367 12.65 1.71 25.17
N TYR A 368 13.13 0.55 24.71
CA TYR A 368 13.38 -0.64 25.52
C TYR A 368 14.81 -1.09 25.33
N GLN A 369 15.40 -1.66 26.38
CA GLN A 369 16.76 -2.15 26.37
C GLN A 369 16.83 -3.52 27.02
N GLY A 370 17.62 -4.42 26.41
CA GLY A 370 17.79 -5.78 26.91
C GLY A 370 19.24 -6.24 26.86
N VAL A 371 19.60 -7.13 27.77
CA VAL A 371 20.92 -7.74 27.84
C VAL A 371 20.79 -9.24 27.99
N ASP A 372 21.52 -9.96 27.12
CA ASP A 372 21.90 -11.35 27.32
C ASP A 372 23.38 -11.43 27.69
N TRP A 373 23.67 -12.16 28.79
CA TRP A 373 25.01 -12.20 29.35
C TRP A 373 25.87 -13.23 28.62
N GLY A 374 27.11 -12.85 28.34
CA GLY A 374 28.13 -13.74 27.84
C GLY A 374 29.52 -13.12 28.00
N TYR A 375 30.54 -13.94 27.97
CA TYR A 375 31.94 -13.51 28.04
C TYR A 375 32.80 -14.15 26.93
N PHE A 376 32.84 -15.49 26.90
CA PHE A 376 33.50 -16.31 25.87
C PHE A 376 33.18 -17.80 26.12
N PRO A 377 32.79 -18.59 25.10
CA PRO A 377 32.65 -18.24 23.68
C PRO A 377 31.45 -17.34 23.37
N ASP A 378 30.41 -17.34 24.24
CA ASP A 378 29.19 -16.58 24.04
C ASP A 378 29.47 -15.08 24.22
N PRO A 379 28.90 -14.23 23.37
CA PRO A 379 29.06 -12.79 23.47
C PRO A 379 28.20 -12.16 24.55
N PHE A 380 28.64 -11.05 25.11
CA PHE A 380 27.75 -10.10 25.74
C PHE A 380 26.91 -9.43 24.65
N ALA A 381 25.59 -9.55 24.73
CA ALA A 381 24.64 -8.98 23.77
C ALA A 381 23.74 -7.95 24.43
N PHE A 382 23.79 -6.72 23.92
CA PHE A 382 22.89 -5.63 24.31
C PHE A 382 22.12 -5.14 23.11
N ILE A 383 20.83 -4.91 23.27
CA ILE A 383 19.96 -4.34 22.25
C ILE A 383 19.20 -3.12 22.77
N ARG A 384 19.11 -2.08 21.94
CA ARG A 384 18.23 -0.93 22.13
C ARG A 384 17.19 -0.93 21.02
N LEU A 385 15.91 -0.82 21.37
CA LEU A 385 14.81 -0.96 20.43
C LEU A 385 13.63 -0.07 20.78
N HIS A 386 12.77 0.19 19.80
CA HIS A 386 11.44 0.77 19.96
C HIS A 386 10.37 -0.28 19.65
N TYR A 387 9.26 -0.26 20.38
CA TYR A 387 8.09 -1.07 20.07
C TYR A 387 6.86 -0.20 19.88
N ASP A 388 6.40 -0.12 18.62
CA ASP A 388 5.12 0.49 18.25
C ASP A 388 3.98 -0.50 18.50
N ARG A 389 3.19 -0.23 19.55
CA ARG A 389 2.07 -1.11 19.95
C ARG A 389 0.92 -1.08 18.95
N ALA A 390 0.69 0.06 18.30
CA ALA A 390 -0.42 0.22 17.38
C ALA A 390 -0.18 -0.56 16.08
N ARG A 391 1.09 -0.62 15.66
CA ARG A 391 1.51 -1.33 14.44
C ARG A 391 2.05 -2.73 14.72
N GLU A 392 2.13 -3.13 15.99
CA GLU A 392 2.78 -4.38 16.43
C GLU A 392 4.19 -4.57 15.85
N THR A 393 4.95 -3.46 15.73
CA THR A 393 6.24 -3.39 15.03
C THR A 393 7.37 -3.07 16.01
N ILE A 394 8.44 -3.84 15.93
CA ILE A 394 9.68 -3.68 16.70
C ILE A 394 10.72 -3.05 15.77
N TYR A 395 11.40 -1.99 16.20
CA TYR A 395 12.49 -1.34 15.48
C TYR A 395 13.77 -1.55 16.25
N LEU A 396 14.75 -2.24 15.68
CA LEU A 396 16.06 -2.43 16.29
C LEU A 396 16.93 -1.21 16.00
N LEU A 397 17.36 -0.49 17.03
CA LEU A 397 17.95 0.84 16.90
C LEU A 397 19.47 0.87 17.08
N ASP A 398 20.00 0.09 18.01
CA ASP A 398 21.43 -0.03 18.28
C ASP A 398 21.73 -1.34 19.01
N GLU A 399 22.94 -1.85 18.86
CA GLU A 399 23.39 -3.08 19.50
C GLU A 399 24.83 -2.98 20.04
N MET A 400 25.15 -3.85 20.98
CA MET A 400 26.52 -4.20 21.31
C MET A 400 26.63 -5.74 21.31
N TYR A 401 27.66 -6.23 20.66
CA TYR A 401 27.93 -7.66 20.53
C TYR A 401 29.41 -7.90 20.77
N LEU A 402 29.75 -8.23 22.02
CA LEU A 402 31.12 -8.12 22.51
C LEU A 402 31.57 -9.42 23.16
N GLN A 403 32.83 -9.78 22.97
CA GLN A 403 33.47 -10.90 23.67
C GLN A 403 34.61 -10.41 24.55
N LYS A 404 34.88 -11.14 25.64
CA LYS A 404 35.99 -10.88 26.57
C LYS A 404 36.01 -9.48 27.15
N LYS A 405 34.82 -8.94 27.45
CA LYS A 405 34.64 -7.65 28.16
C LYS A 405 34.05 -7.88 29.55
N SER A 406 34.57 -7.16 30.55
CA SER A 406 34.01 -7.19 31.90
C SER A 406 32.69 -6.42 31.98
N ASN A 407 31.89 -6.70 32.99
CA ASN A 407 30.64 -5.99 33.26
C ASN A 407 30.86 -4.46 33.44
N ASP A 408 31.94 -4.06 34.09
CA ASP A 408 32.29 -2.64 34.25
C ASP A 408 32.56 -1.97 32.90
N ALA A 409 33.32 -2.65 32.02
CA ALA A 409 33.64 -2.12 30.71
C ALA A 409 32.37 -1.99 29.84
N THR A 410 31.47 -2.98 29.84
CA THR A 410 30.24 -2.93 29.09
C THR A 410 29.26 -1.90 29.66
N ALA A 411 29.19 -1.76 30.98
CA ALA A 411 28.41 -0.71 31.66
C ALA A 411 28.90 0.69 31.29
N GLN A 412 30.23 0.88 31.22
CA GLN A 412 30.81 2.16 30.82
C GLN A 412 30.47 2.48 29.35
N MET A 413 30.56 1.50 28.43
CA MET A 413 30.19 1.69 27.02
C MET A 413 28.71 2.07 26.84
N ILE A 414 27.80 1.46 27.62
CA ILE A 414 26.38 1.82 27.63
C ILE A 414 26.19 3.27 28.10
N THR A 415 26.95 3.66 29.13
CA THR A 415 26.95 5.02 29.69
C THR A 415 27.46 6.04 28.67
N ASP A 416 28.56 5.74 27.97
CA ASP A 416 29.18 6.62 26.99
C ASP A 416 28.25 6.85 25.77
N LYS A 417 27.42 5.87 25.42
CA LYS A 417 26.36 6.01 24.41
C LYS A 417 25.16 6.83 24.90
N GLY A 418 25.10 7.21 26.19
CA GLY A 418 23.99 7.98 26.74
C GLY A 418 22.75 7.17 27.09
N TYR A 419 22.84 5.83 27.18
CA TYR A 419 21.69 4.94 27.33
C TYR A 419 21.28 4.63 28.77
N ARG A 420 21.52 5.58 29.70
CA ARG A 420 21.13 5.50 31.13
C ARG A 420 19.68 5.93 31.41
N ASP A 421 19.01 6.44 30.41
CA ASP A 421 17.67 7.03 30.50
C ASP A 421 16.52 6.00 30.57
N THR A 422 16.82 4.75 30.25
CA THR A 422 15.82 3.68 30.10
C THR A 422 16.24 2.42 30.84
N TYR A 423 15.29 1.75 31.48
CA TYR A 423 15.54 0.47 32.16
C TYR A 423 16.11 -0.58 31.21
N ILE A 424 17.16 -1.26 31.68
CA ILE A 424 17.78 -2.38 30.99
C ILE A 424 17.29 -3.67 31.63
N THR A 425 16.54 -4.48 30.89
CA THR A 425 16.11 -5.80 31.37
C THR A 425 17.16 -6.84 30.99
N CYS A 426 17.81 -7.40 31.98
CA CYS A 426 18.91 -8.33 31.79
C CYS A 426 18.48 -9.76 32.06
N ASP A 427 19.13 -10.74 31.41
CA ASP A 427 18.98 -12.12 31.79
C ASP A 427 19.17 -12.30 33.31
N SER A 428 18.27 -13.06 33.93
CA SER A 428 18.28 -13.30 35.38
C SER A 428 19.15 -14.47 35.82
N ALA A 429 19.78 -15.18 34.87
CA ALA A 429 20.68 -16.30 35.18
C ALA A 429 21.94 -15.82 35.92
N GLU A 430 22.34 -14.55 35.74
CA GLU A 430 23.49 -13.94 36.37
C GLU A 430 23.14 -12.76 37.31
N PRO A 431 22.64 -13.01 38.52
CA PRO A 431 22.25 -11.95 39.45
C PRO A 431 23.39 -11.00 39.83
N LYS A 432 24.63 -11.50 39.83
CA LYS A 432 25.85 -10.69 40.10
C LYS A 432 26.06 -9.66 39.01
N SER A 433 25.97 -10.06 37.74
CA SER A 433 26.11 -9.15 36.57
C SER A 433 25.07 -8.03 36.59
N VAL A 434 23.83 -8.35 36.99
CA VAL A 434 22.79 -7.33 37.21
C VAL A 434 23.15 -6.37 38.33
N ALA A 435 23.74 -6.86 39.44
CA ALA A 435 24.19 -6.05 40.55
C ALA A 435 25.37 -5.16 40.15
N ASP A 436 26.32 -5.65 39.36
CA ASP A 436 27.44 -4.88 38.82
C ASP A 436 26.95 -3.70 37.98
N PHE A 437 25.97 -3.89 37.10
CA PHE A 437 25.36 -2.83 36.30
C PHE A 437 24.68 -1.77 37.17
N ARG A 438 23.96 -2.18 38.21
CA ARG A 438 23.38 -1.23 39.21
C ARG A 438 24.44 -0.44 39.92
N SER A 439 25.52 -1.08 40.34
CA SER A 439 26.65 -0.43 40.99
C SER A 439 27.36 0.58 40.11
N ALA A 440 27.39 0.31 38.78
CA ALA A 440 27.86 1.25 37.77
C ALA A 440 26.85 2.37 37.43
N GLY A 441 25.71 2.42 38.12
CA GLY A 441 24.69 3.46 37.98
C GLY A 441 23.75 3.29 36.78
N LEU A 442 23.68 2.10 36.21
CA LEU A 442 22.69 1.76 35.18
C LEU A 442 21.37 1.29 35.79
N PRO A 443 20.20 1.65 35.25
CA PRO A 443 18.90 1.20 35.75
C PRO A 443 18.61 -0.25 35.32
N ALA A 444 19.45 -1.20 35.76
CA ALA A 444 19.35 -2.61 35.42
C ALA A 444 18.36 -3.36 36.29
N GLN A 445 17.60 -4.28 35.66
CA GLN A 445 16.67 -5.15 36.34
C GLN A 445 16.76 -6.57 35.75
N ALA A 446 16.56 -7.58 36.59
CA ALA A 446 16.51 -8.97 36.13
C ALA A 446 15.19 -9.26 35.42
N ALA A 447 15.26 -10.01 34.34
CA ALA A 447 14.10 -10.60 33.67
C ALA A 447 13.42 -11.62 34.59
N VAL A 448 12.11 -11.75 34.52
CA VAL A 448 11.36 -12.74 35.30
C VAL A 448 11.14 -13.97 34.43
N LYS A 449 11.89 -15.02 34.71
CA LYS A 449 11.78 -16.31 34.05
C LYS A 449 10.75 -17.19 34.76
N GLY A 450 9.98 -17.96 33.98
CA GLY A 450 9.03 -18.96 34.47
C GLY A 450 8.93 -20.11 33.48
N PRO A 451 8.30 -21.23 33.85
CA PRO A 451 8.08 -22.35 32.93
C PRO A 451 7.43 -21.88 31.62
N GLY A 452 8.02 -22.25 30.47
CA GLY A 452 7.52 -21.88 29.14
C GLY A 452 7.75 -20.41 28.74
N SER A 453 8.47 -19.59 29.53
CA SER A 453 8.69 -18.17 29.23
C SER A 453 9.48 -17.95 27.92
N VAL A 454 10.40 -18.86 27.58
CA VAL A 454 11.16 -18.82 26.32
C VAL A 454 10.21 -19.05 25.14
N ASP A 455 9.48 -20.15 25.16
CA ASP A 455 8.53 -20.51 24.10
C ASP A 455 7.46 -19.41 23.86
N TYR A 456 6.92 -18.87 24.97
CA TYR A 456 5.94 -17.78 24.87
C TYR A 456 6.55 -16.50 24.31
N GLY A 457 7.73 -16.11 24.77
CA GLY A 457 8.42 -14.90 24.29
C GLY A 457 8.82 -15.02 22.81
N MET A 458 9.34 -16.16 22.39
CA MET A 458 9.70 -16.43 21.00
C MET A 458 8.47 -16.42 20.09
N LYS A 459 7.39 -17.09 20.46
CA LYS A 459 6.11 -17.05 19.74
C LYS A 459 5.54 -15.64 19.66
N TRP A 460 5.71 -14.86 20.72
CA TRP A 460 5.27 -13.47 20.72
C TRP A 460 6.10 -12.61 19.75
N LEU A 461 7.43 -12.72 19.76
CA LEU A 461 8.33 -12.01 18.83
C LEU A 461 8.06 -12.42 17.38
N ALA A 462 7.93 -13.71 17.09
CA ALA A 462 7.72 -14.25 15.75
C ALA A 462 6.44 -13.71 15.08
N ARG A 463 5.45 -13.31 15.87
CA ARG A 463 4.20 -12.70 15.36
C ARG A 463 4.33 -11.20 15.10
N ARG A 464 5.44 -10.58 15.45
CA ARG A 464 5.64 -9.12 15.28
C ARG A 464 6.40 -8.85 14.00
N LYS A 465 6.14 -7.69 13.42
CA LYS A 465 7.00 -7.14 12.39
C LYS A 465 8.26 -6.62 13.06
N ILE A 466 9.44 -6.99 12.53
CA ILE A 466 10.73 -6.56 13.08
C ILE A 466 11.48 -5.80 11.99
N VAL A 467 11.71 -4.51 12.22
CA VAL A 467 12.45 -3.63 11.32
C VAL A 467 13.91 -3.62 11.76
N ILE A 468 14.80 -3.97 10.84
CA ILE A 468 16.23 -4.11 11.07
C ILE A 468 17.00 -3.23 10.10
N ASP A 469 17.83 -2.35 10.62
CA ASP A 469 18.85 -1.63 9.85
C ASP A 469 20.20 -2.33 10.01
N ARG A 470 20.70 -2.90 8.92
CA ARG A 470 21.98 -3.66 8.93
C ARG A 470 23.18 -2.83 9.38
N ARG A 471 23.16 -1.51 9.19
CA ARG A 471 24.25 -0.62 9.62
C ARG A 471 24.22 -0.36 11.11
N ARG A 472 23.02 -0.31 11.69
CA ARG A 472 22.82 -0.07 13.13
C ARG A 472 22.93 -1.34 13.96
N THR A 473 22.39 -2.45 13.42
CA THR A 473 22.28 -3.72 14.14
C THR A 473 22.72 -4.92 13.25
N PRO A 474 24.01 -4.98 12.85
CA PRO A 474 24.50 -5.99 11.91
C PRO A 474 24.51 -7.41 12.47
N ASN A 475 24.67 -7.59 13.79
CA ASN A 475 24.65 -8.93 14.40
C ASN A 475 23.21 -9.39 14.63
N ALA A 476 22.32 -8.51 15.09
CA ALA A 476 20.88 -8.82 15.18
C ALA A 476 20.32 -9.19 13.79
N TYR A 477 20.74 -8.50 12.73
CA TYR A 477 20.39 -8.89 11.37
C TYR A 477 20.77 -10.36 11.09
N LYS A 478 22.01 -10.76 11.39
CA LYS A 478 22.47 -12.15 11.14
C LYS A 478 21.67 -13.17 11.94
N GLU A 479 21.44 -12.89 13.23
CA GLU A 479 20.68 -13.78 14.09
C GLU A 479 19.22 -13.89 13.63
N PHE A 480 18.46 -12.80 13.51
CA PHE A 480 17.05 -12.85 13.14
C PHE A 480 16.80 -13.47 11.76
N VAL A 481 17.66 -13.17 10.77
CA VAL A 481 17.53 -13.73 9.42
C VAL A 481 17.97 -15.19 9.35
N GLY A 482 18.96 -15.56 10.15
CA GLY A 482 19.53 -16.93 10.16
C GLY A 482 18.89 -17.90 11.14
N TYR A 483 17.97 -17.43 12.01
CA TYR A 483 17.40 -18.25 13.07
C TYR A 483 16.31 -19.17 12.54
N GLU A 484 16.64 -20.44 12.39
CA GLU A 484 15.77 -21.48 11.84
C GLU A 484 15.44 -22.51 12.92
N TYR A 485 14.22 -23.07 12.84
CA TYR A 485 13.84 -24.23 13.65
C TYR A 485 14.81 -25.39 13.42
N GLU A 486 15.04 -26.17 14.44
CA GLU A 486 15.82 -27.40 14.30
C GLU A 486 15.11 -28.40 13.39
N ARG A 487 15.92 -29.16 12.64
CA ARG A 487 15.44 -30.25 11.79
C ARG A 487 15.95 -31.60 12.31
N ASN A 488 15.11 -32.61 12.20
CA ASN A 488 15.52 -33.99 12.45
C ASN A 488 16.43 -34.52 11.30
N LYS A 489 16.91 -35.75 11.43
CA LYS A 489 17.77 -36.35 10.40
C LYS A 489 17.06 -36.54 9.05
N ASP A 490 15.75 -36.56 9.04
CA ASP A 490 14.89 -36.71 7.85
C ASP A 490 14.54 -35.36 7.21
N GLY A 491 14.99 -34.22 7.82
CA GLY A 491 14.77 -32.87 7.33
C GLY A 491 13.49 -32.22 7.84
N ASP A 492 12.69 -32.90 8.67
CA ASP A 492 11.48 -32.35 9.26
C ASP A 492 11.78 -31.37 10.39
N ILE A 493 10.99 -30.32 10.49
CA ILE A 493 11.10 -29.32 11.56
C ILE A 493 10.69 -29.97 12.89
N ILE A 494 11.60 -29.92 13.89
CA ILE A 494 11.30 -30.32 15.26
C ILE A 494 10.77 -29.13 16.05
N SER A 495 9.82 -29.38 16.94
CA SER A 495 9.30 -28.37 17.84
C SER A 495 10.37 -27.95 18.85
N GLY A 496 10.77 -26.70 18.83
CA GLY A 496 11.75 -26.12 19.74
C GLY A 496 12.57 -25.03 19.06
N TYR A 497 13.17 -24.19 19.86
CA TYR A 497 14.05 -23.13 19.38
C TYR A 497 15.49 -23.52 19.65
N PRO A 498 16.41 -23.42 18.66
CA PRO A 498 17.83 -23.71 18.88
C PRO A 498 18.42 -22.80 19.95
N ASP A 499 19.23 -23.36 20.84
CA ASP A 499 19.99 -22.59 21.84
C ASP A 499 21.38 -22.24 21.30
N ARG A 500 21.39 -21.53 20.18
CA ARG A 500 22.63 -21.07 19.51
C ARG A 500 22.30 -19.88 18.59
N ASP A 501 23.25 -18.99 18.44
CA ASP A 501 23.15 -17.83 17.55
C ASP A 501 21.86 -17.01 17.80
N ASN A 502 21.50 -16.83 19.08
CA ASN A 502 20.23 -16.23 19.52
C ASN A 502 20.42 -15.13 20.60
N HIS A 503 21.63 -14.65 20.80
CA HIS A 503 21.95 -13.74 21.91
C HIS A 503 21.22 -12.39 21.81
N LEU A 504 21.18 -11.76 20.62
CA LEU A 504 20.42 -10.52 20.43
C LEU A 504 18.91 -10.77 20.30
N ILE A 505 18.51 -11.96 19.85
CA ILE A 505 17.12 -12.41 19.91
C ILE A 505 16.67 -12.50 21.38
N ASP A 506 17.46 -13.12 22.23
CA ASP A 506 17.18 -13.23 23.65
C ASP A 506 17.25 -11.89 24.38
N ALA A 507 18.23 -11.04 24.06
CA ALA A 507 18.27 -9.67 24.55
C ALA A 507 17.01 -8.89 24.15
N THR A 508 16.52 -9.06 22.91
CA THR A 508 15.25 -8.47 22.43
C THR A 508 14.06 -9.00 23.22
N ARG A 509 14.01 -10.28 23.47
CA ARG A 509 12.97 -10.94 24.30
C ARG A 509 12.96 -10.40 25.71
N TYR A 510 14.14 -10.23 26.34
CA TYR A 510 14.24 -9.63 27.67
C TYR A 510 13.80 -8.16 27.65
N ALA A 511 14.24 -7.35 26.69
CA ALA A 511 13.84 -5.96 26.56
C ALA A 511 12.30 -5.78 26.57
N LEU A 512 11.59 -6.70 25.91
CA LEU A 512 10.14 -6.61 25.75
C LEU A 512 9.34 -7.48 26.74
N GLU A 513 9.99 -8.17 27.67
CA GLU A 513 9.34 -9.07 28.63
C GLU A 513 8.14 -8.43 29.33
N ARG A 514 8.28 -7.19 29.80
CA ARG A 514 7.20 -6.47 30.48
C ARG A 514 6.06 -6.07 29.55
N VAL A 515 6.30 -6.02 28.25
CA VAL A 515 5.28 -5.70 27.26
C VAL A 515 4.34 -6.88 27.06
N TYR A 516 4.88 -8.04 26.76
CA TYR A 516 4.04 -9.22 26.47
C TYR A 516 3.50 -9.89 27.74
N ARG A 517 4.19 -9.79 28.86
CA ARG A 517 3.73 -10.32 30.14
C ARG A 517 2.44 -9.69 30.66
N ARG A 518 2.20 -8.40 30.36
CA ARG A 518 0.96 -7.69 30.72
C ARG A 518 -0.28 -8.25 30.03
N TYR A 519 -0.14 -8.93 28.91
CA TYR A 519 -1.23 -9.50 28.14
C TYR A 519 -1.45 -11.02 28.39
N GLY A 520 -0.51 -11.68 29.09
CA GLY A 520 -0.54 -13.12 29.32
C GLY A 520 -0.91 -13.55 30.74
N SER A 521 -1.05 -12.64 31.69
CA SER A 521 -1.31 -13.00 33.11
C SER A 521 -2.79 -12.91 33.48
N LYS A 522 -3.67 -13.51 32.68
CA LYS A 522 -4.98 -13.99 33.13
C LYS A 522 -5.03 -15.49 32.83
N ALA A 523 -4.51 -16.27 33.74
CA ALA A 523 -4.86 -17.66 33.98
C ALA A 523 -5.55 -17.72 35.33
#